data_8e40598ac5da83647be20e5e1ed9a42b
#
_entry.id   8e40598ac5da83647be20e5e1ed9a42b
#
_cell.length_a   1.000
_cell.length_b   1.000
_cell.length_c   1.000
_cell.angle_alpha   90.00
_cell.angle_beta   90.00
_cell.angle_gamma   90.00
#
_symmetry.space_group_name_H-M   'P 1'
#
loop_
_entity.id
_entity.type
_entity.pdbx_description
1 polymer ?
#
loop_
_entity_poly.entity_id
_entity_poly.type
_entity_poly.pdbx_seq_one_letter_code
_entity_poly.pdbx_strand_id
1 'polypeptide(L)'
;MTASSLYNMVDSIFIGLGVGPMAISGLALTFPLMNLAAAFGSLVGVGAATLISMRLGQKDYASAQYILGNVVVLNFIIGLGFGLVTLLFLDPILYFFGASEATIGYARDYMSIILMGNVVTHMYLGLNSVLRSAGHPRKSMYATINTVVINTILDPLFIYGFGWGIRGAAIATVLAQ
;
A
#
# COMPACT_ATOMS: atom_id res chain seq x y z
N MET A 1 -7.24 10.58 1.00
CA MET A 1 -5.95 11.03 0.44
C MET A 1 -5.00 11.59 1.51
N THR A 2 -5.47 12.42 2.43
CA THR A 2 -4.61 13.04 3.47
C THR A 2 -3.92 12.06 4.43
N ALA A 3 -4.57 10.96 4.83
CA ALA A 3 -3.98 10.01 5.77
C ALA A 3 -2.82 9.21 5.15
N SER A 4 -2.94 8.77 3.89
CA SER A 4 -1.85 8.07 3.20
C SER A 4 -0.64 8.98 2.95
N SER A 5 -0.87 10.26 2.73
CA SER A 5 0.23 11.24 2.60
C SER A 5 0.92 11.48 3.95
N LEU A 6 0.18 11.40 5.06
CA LEU A 6 0.74 11.58 6.40
C LEU A 6 1.70 10.45 6.77
N TYR A 7 1.32 9.18 6.56
CA TYR A 7 2.25 8.10 6.91
C TYR A 7 3.48 8.08 5.99
N ASN A 8 3.34 8.35 4.69
CA ASN A 8 4.50 8.49 3.80
C ASN A 8 5.45 9.61 4.24
N MET A 9 4.93 10.72 4.78
CA MET A 9 5.72 11.81 5.32
C MET A 9 6.43 11.38 6.62
N VAL A 10 5.75 10.65 7.48
CA VAL A 10 6.31 10.10 8.72
C VAL A 10 7.41 9.10 8.42
N ASP A 11 7.17 8.14 7.51
CA ASP A 11 8.18 7.19 7.02
C ASP A 11 9.43 7.92 6.50
N SER A 12 9.23 8.96 5.69
CA SER A 12 10.34 9.75 5.12
C SER A 12 11.18 10.43 6.21
N ILE A 13 10.55 10.94 7.27
CA ILE A 13 11.24 11.57 8.39
C ILE A 13 12.07 10.53 9.15
N PHE A 14 11.49 9.38 9.51
CA PHE A 14 12.20 8.33 10.23
C PHE A 14 13.33 7.71 9.41
N ILE A 15 13.13 7.47 8.12
CA ILE A 15 14.17 6.98 7.20
C ILE A 15 15.29 8.02 7.07
N GLY A 16 14.95 9.30 6.95
CA GLY A 16 15.93 10.38 6.83
C GLY A 16 16.82 10.52 8.05
N LEU A 17 16.23 10.44 9.23
CA LEU A 17 16.94 10.54 10.49
C LEU A 17 17.72 9.26 10.83
N GLY A 18 17.22 8.09 10.44
CA GLY A 18 17.78 6.80 10.84
C GLY A 18 18.75 6.16 9.85
N VAL A 19 18.55 6.41 8.54
CA VAL A 19 19.33 5.77 7.49
C VAL A 19 20.17 6.77 6.69
N GLY A 20 19.63 7.97 6.49
CA GLY A 20 20.33 9.08 5.86
C GLY A 20 19.74 9.58 4.54
N PRO A 21 20.29 10.66 3.97
CA PRO A 21 19.71 11.35 2.81
C PRO A 21 19.66 10.50 1.53
N MET A 22 20.60 9.57 1.33
CA MET A 22 20.57 8.67 0.17
C MET A 22 19.39 7.70 0.23
N ALA A 23 18.99 7.28 1.43
CA ALA A 23 17.82 6.43 1.61
C ALA A 23 16.51 7.18 1.32
N ILE A 24 16.41 8.47 1.66
CA ILE A 24 15.27 9.32 1.27
C ILE A 24 15.19 9.43 -0.25
N SER A 25 16.32 9.65 -0.92
CA SER A 25 16.37 9.71 -2.38
C SER A 25 15.93 8.39 -3.00
N GLY A 26 16.38 7.26 -2.46
CA GLY A 26 15.93 5.92 -2.86
C GLY A 26 14.42 5.73 -2.65
N LEU A 27 13.89 6.15 -1.51
CA LEU A 27 12.46 6.10 -1.21
C LEU A 27 11.64 6.96 -2.21
N ALA A 28 12.10 8.17 -2.51
CA ALA A 28 11.41 9.07 -3.45
C ALA A 28 11.23 8.43 -4.84
N LEU A 29 12.20 7.64 -5.30
CA LEU A 29 12.13 6.92 -6.57
C LEU A 29 11.06 5.81 -6.58
N THR A 30 10.63 5.33 -5.42
CA THR A 30 9.60 4.30 -5.31
C THR A 30 8.17 4.87 -5.36
N PHE A 31 7.98 6.18 -5.10
CA PHE A 31 6.65 6.80 -5.06
C PHE A 31 5.83 6.62 -6.34
N PRO A 32 6.36 6.78 -7.56
CA PRO A 32 5.59 6.52 -8.77
C PRO A 32 5.06 5.08 -8.84
N LEU A 33 5.88 4.10 -8.47
CA LEU A 33 5.49 2.69 -8.41
C LEU A 33 4.45 2.42 -7.33
N MET A 34 4.61 2.99 -6.14
CA MET A 34 3.64 2.88 -5.05
C MET A 34 2.29 3.49 -5.44
N ASN A 35 2.30 4.65 -6.11
CA ASN A 35 1.07 5.27 -6.60
C ASN A 35 0.40 4.42 -7.68
N LEU A 36 1.18 3.81 -8.57
CA LEU A 36 0.66 2.90 -9.59
C LEU A 36 0.05 1.64 -8.94
N ALA A 37 0.74 1.03 -7.98
CA ALA A 37 0.21 -0.09 -7.20
C ALA A 37 -1.09 0.28 -6.49
N ALA A 38 -1.14 1.44 -5.83
CA ALA A 38 -2.34 1.93 -5.15
C ALA A 38 -3.50 2.19 -6.13
N ALA A 39 -3.22 2.67 -7.35
CA ALA A 39 -4.22 2.85 -8.39
C ALA A 39 -4.85 1.51 -8.80
N PHE A 40 -4.03 0.49 -9.04
CA PHE A 40 -4.52 -0.86 -9.34
C PHE A 40 -5.27 -1.48 -8.16
N GLY A 41 -4.78 -1.34 -6.94
CA GLY A 41 -5.45 -1.84 -5.73
C GLY A 41 -6.80 -1.19 -5.48
N SER A 42 -6.94 0.11 -5.76
CA SER A 42 -8.21 0.83 -5.60
C SER A 42 -9.17 0.63 -6.78
N LEU A 43 -8.68 0.32 -7.97
CA LEU A 43 -9.48 0.18 -9.18
C LEU A 43 -10.66 -0.79 -8.99
N VAL A 44 -10.38 -1.98 -8.50
CA VAL A 44 -11.39 -3.02 -8.25
C VAL A 44 -12.36 -2.58 -7.17
N GLY A 45 -11.85 -2.05 -6.05
CA GLY A 45 -12.67 -1.60 -4.93
C GLY A 45 -13.59 -0.44 -5.28
N VAL A 46 -13.08 0.56 -5.99
CA VAL A 46 -13.88 1.73 -6.43
C VAL A 46 -14.90 1.31 -7.49
N GLY A 47 -14.50 0.47 -8.45
CA GLY A 47 -15.42 -0.06 -9.46
C GLY A 47 -16.56 -0.86 -8.87
N ALA A 48 -16.27 -1.74 -7.91
CA ALA A 48 -17.28 -2.54 -7.23
C ALA A 48 -18.14 -1.74 -6.23
N ALA A 49 -17.61 -0.65 -5.67
CA ALA A 49 -18.28 0.17 -4.68
C ALA A 49 -19.65 0.65 -5.16
N THR A 50 -19.75 1.11 -6.40
CA THR A 50 -21.00 1.56 -7.01
C THR A 50 -22.01 0.40 -7.14
N LEU A 51 -21.56 -0.75 -7.61
CA LEU A 51 -22.42 -1.95 -7.76
C LEU A 51 -22.93 -2.44 -6.41
N ILE A 52 -22.05 -2.52 -5.41
CA ILE A 52 -22.44 -2.94 -4.05
C ILE A 52 -23.43 -1.97 -3.45
N SER A 53 -23.21 -0.65 -3.54
CA SER A 53 -24.16 0.36 -3.03
C SER A 53 -25.53 0.23 -3.68
N MET A 54 -25.56 0.01 -5.00
CA MET A 54 -26.83 -0.17 -5.75
C MET A 54 -27.58 -1.43 -5.29
N ARG A 55 -26.88 -2.58 -5.16
CA ARG A 55 -27.49 -3.83 -4.69
C ARG A 55 -27.98 -3.75 -3.27
N LEU A 56 -27.23 -3.09 -2.38
CA LEU A 56 -27.67 -2.85 -1.00
C LEU A 56 -28.91 -1.94 -0.95
N GLY A 57 -28.97 -0.90 -1.80
CA GLY A 57 -30.17 -0.04 -1.92
C GLY A 57 -31.40 -0.81 -2.41
N GLN A 58 -31.21 -1.81 -3.26
CA GLN A 58 -32.27 -2.72 -3.73
C GLN A 58 -32.59 -3.85 -2.73
N LYS A 59 -31.91 -3.90 -1.58
CA LYS A 59 -31.99 -4.96 -0.56
C LYS A 59 -31.58 -6.35 -1.11
N ASP A 60 -30.84 -6.40 -2.20
CA ASP A 60 -30.31 -7.61 -2.81
C ASP A 60 -28.94 -7.95 -2.18
N TYR A 61 -28.99 -8.47 -0.95
CA TYR A 61 -27.81 -8.79 -0.16
C TYR A 61 -27.03 -9.95 -0.77
N ALA A 62 -27.68 -10.89 -1.45
CA ALA A 62 -27.03 -12.04 -2.08
C ALA A 62 -26.08 -11.58 -3.21
N SER A 63 -26.59 -10.72 -4.11
CA SER A 63 -25.76 -10.14 -5.17
C SER A 63 -24.64 -9.26 -4.61
N ALA A 64 -24.90 -8.48 -3.55
CA ALA A 64 -23.89 -7.66 -2.90
C ALA A 64 -22.74 -8.53 -2.33
N GLN A 65 -23.06 -9.66 -1.68
CA GLN A 65 -22.05 -10.60 -1.16
C GLN A 65 -21.26 -11.28 -2.30
N TYR A 66 -21.91 -11.63 -3.38
CA TYR A 66 -21.24 -12.21 -4.55
C TYR A 66 -20.24 -11.23 -5.18
N ILE A 67 -20.63 -9.94 -5.31
CA ILE A 67 -19.73 -8.89 -5.80
C ILE A 67 -18.54 -8.72 -4.84
N LEU A 68 -18.78 -8.72 -3.53
CA LEU A 68 -17.70 -8.64 -2.54
C LEU A 68 -16.71 -9.80 -2.67
N GLY A 69 -17.20 -11.04 -2.86
CA GLY A 69 -16.34 -12.19 -3.12
C GLY A 69 -15.45 -12.00 -4.36
N ASN A 70 -16.02 -11.48 -5.44
CA ASN A 70 -15.26 -11.16 -6.66
C ASN A 70 -14.22 -10.06 -6.42
N VAL A 71 -14.52 -9.06 -5.61
CA VAL A 71 -13.56 -8.01 -5.22
C VAL A 71 -12.33 -8.62 -4.53
N VAL A 72 -12.55 -9.55 -3.59
CA VAL A 72 -11.47 -10.24 -2.89
C VAL A 72 -10.59 -11.02 -3.87
N VAL A 73 -11.21 -11.83 -4.73
CA VAL A 73 -10.48 -12.65 -5.71
C VAL A 73 -9.72 -11.78 -6.72
N LEU A 74 -10.35 -10.74 -7.25
CA LEU A 74 -9.72 -9.85 -8.21
C LEU A 74 -8.56 -9.06 -7.60
N ASN A 75 -8.71 -8.52 -6.38
CA ASN A 75 -7.62 -7.85 -5.69
C ASN A 75 -6.45 -8.80 -5.41
N PHE A 76 -6.73 -10.05 -5.06
CA PHE A 76 -5.69 -11.06 -4.88
C PHE A 76 -4.93 -11.32 -6.19
N ILE A 77 -5.64 -11.56 -7.29
CA ILE A 77 -5.02 -11.85 -8.60
C ILE A 77 -4.21 -10.64 -9.09
N ILE A 78 -4.80 -9.44 -9.04
CA ILE A 78 -4.14 -8.20 -9.51
C ILE A 78 -2.96 -7.88 -8.60
N GLY A 79 -3.11 -7.99 -7.27
CA GLY A 79 -2.05 -7.74 -6.32
C GLY A 79 -0.86 -8.67 -6.49
N LEU A 80 -1.14 -9.96 -6.70
CA LEU A 80 -0.10 -10.97 -6.96
C LEU A 80 0.54 -10.73 -8.33
N GLY A 81 -0.27 -10.55 -9.37
CA GLY A 81 0.23 -10.34 -10.75
C GLY A 81 1.07 -9.08 -10.87
N PHE A 82 0.58 -7.95 -10.36
CA PHE A 82 1.33 -6.69 -10.35
C PHE A 82 2.62 -6.83 -9.54
N GLY A 83 2.55 -7.44 -8.34
CA GLY A 83 3.72 -7.67 -7.50
C GLY A 83 4.79 -8.50 -8.20
N LEU A 84 4.42 -9.63 -8.79
CA LEU A 84 5.36 -10.52 -9.50
C LEU A 84 5.97 -9.85 -10.73
N VAL A 85 5.16 -9.23 -11.58
CA VAL A 85 5.66 -8.56 -12.79
C VAL A 85 6.61 -7.42 -12.43
N THR A 86 6.24 -6.60 -11.45
CA THR A 86 7.08 -5.48 -11.03
C THR A 86 8.37 -5.96 -10.35
N LEU A 87 8.34 -7.05 -9.57
CA LEU A 87 9.55 -7.64 -8.98
C LEU A 87 10.53 -8.17 -10.04
N LEU A 88 10.02 -8.80 -11.10
CA LEU A 88 10.85 -9.31 -12.19
C LEU A 88 11.59 -8.19 -12.96
N PHE A 89 10.96 -7.04 -13.08
CA PHE A 89 11.49 -5.88 -13.81
C PHE A 89 11.86 -4.71 -12.90
N LEU A 90 12.08 -4.96 -11.60
CA LEU A 90 12.26 -3.90 -10.60
C LEU A 90 13.43 -2.98 -10.93
N ASP A 91 14.60 -3.52 -11.23
CA ASP A 91 15.79 -2.74 -11.53
C ASP A 91 15.63 -1.84 -12.78
N PRO A 92 15.21 -2.39 -13.94
CA PRO A 92 14.94 -1.56 -15.11
C PRO A 92 13.93 -0.44 -14.84
N ILE A 93 12.89 -0.72 -14.05
CA ILE A 93 11.87 0.27 -13.71
C ILE A 93 12.45 1.36 -12.80
N LEU A 94 13.24 1.00 -11.79
CA LEU A 94 13.88 1.96 -10.90
C LEU A 94 14.87 2.85 -11.65
N TYR A 95 15.67 2.29 -12.57
CA TYR A 95 16.55 3.08 -13.42
C TYR A 95 15.78 4.01 -14.35
N PHE A 96 14.64 3.57 -14.90
CA PHE A 96 13.77 4.43 -15.70
C PHE A 96 13.26 5.64 -14.91
N PHE A 97 12.98 5.47 -13.61
CA PHE A 97 12.59 6.57 -12.71
C PHE A 97 13.77 7.40 -12.18
N GLY A 98 14.98 7.13 -12.62
CA GLY A 98 16.16 7.94 -12.31
C GLY A 98 17.01 7.42 -11.15
N ALA A 99 16.93 6.12 -10.82
CA ALA A 99 17.83 5.53 -9.85
C ALA A 99 19.29 5.60 -10.33
N SER A 100 20.18 5.91 -9.40
CA SER A 100 21.63 5.88 -9.59
C SER A 100 22.25 4.68 -8.84
N GLU A 101 23.51 4.36 -9.14
CA GLU A 101 24.26 3.35 -8.39
C GLU A 101 24.23 3.56 -6.86
N ALA A 102 24.17 4.82 -6.42
CA ALA A 102 24.10 5.17 -5.00
C ALA A 102 22.74 4.96 -4.37
N THR A 103 21.66 5.03 -5.13
CA THR A 103 20.27 5.03 -4.59
C THR A 103 19.52 3.73 -4.89
N ILE A 104 19.93 2.98 -5.91
CA ILE A 104 19.21 1.77 -6.35
C ILE A 104 19.11 0.71 -5.26
N GLY A 105 20.14 0.55 -4.45
CA GLY A 105 20.16 -0.41 -3.35
C GLY A 105 19.04 -0.16 -2.35
N TYR A 106 18.88 1.10 -1.92
CA TYR A 106 17.82 1.50 -1.00
C TYR A 106 16.42 1.37 -1.60
N ALA A 107 16.26 1.80 -2.86
CA ALA A 107 14.99 1.70 -3.57
C ALA A 107 14.57 0.24 -3.78
N ARG A 108 15.51 -0.63 -4.14
CA ARG A 108 15.29 -2.08 -4.31
C ARG A 108 14.89 -2.74 -3.00
N ASP A 109 15.62 -2.49 -1.93
CA ASP A 109 15.37 -3.07 -0.61
C ASP A 109 13.99 -2.71 -0.09
N TYR A 110 13.59 -1.45 -0.22
CA TYR A 110 12.28 -0.98 0.17
C TYR A 110 11.18 -1.58 -0.71
N MET A 111 11.32 -1.42 -2.03
CA MET A 111 10.26 -1.78 -2.97
C MET A 111 10.04 -3.29 -3.06
N SER A 112 11.07 -4.11 -2.92
CA SER A 112 10.93 -5.57 -2.90
C SER A 112 10.02 -6.05 -1.78
N ILE A 113 10.14 -5.48 -0.59
CA ILE A 113 9.28 -5.82 0.56
C ILE A 113 7.85 -5.33 0.34
N ILE A 114 7.69 -4.09 -0.14
CA ILE A 114 6.36 -3.55 -0.47
C ILE A 114 5.66 -4.41 -1.53
N LEU A 115 6.37 -4.86 -2.57
CA LEU A 115 5.80 -5.71 -3.61
C LEU A 115 5.46 -7.12 -3.13
N MET A 116 6.23 -7.69 -2.20
CA MET A 116 5.87 -8.95 -1.54
C MET A 116 4.58 -8.80 -0.71
N GLY A 117 4.40 -7.66 -0.05
CA GLY A 117 3.18 -7.32 0.69
C GLY A 117 2.05 -6.74 -0.16
N ASN A 118 2.23 -6.61 -1.47
CA ASN A 118 1.32 -5.91 -2.37
C ASN A 118 -0.11 -6.48 -2.38
N VAL A 119 -0.26 -7.79 -2.19
CA VAL A 119 -1.58 -8.43 -2.05
C VAL A 119 -2.33 -7.87 -0.84
N VAL A 120 -1.65 -7.67 0.30
CA VAL A 120 -2.24 -7.08 1.51
C VAL A 120 -2.68 -5.64 1.23
N THR A 121 -1.82 -4.85 0.59
CA THR A 121 -2.12 -3.47 0.19
C THR A 121 -3.35 -3.39 -0.73
N HIS A 122 -3.44 -4.27 -1.74
CA HIS A 122 -4.59 -4.31 -2.65
C HIS A 122 -5.88 -4.69 -1.93
N MET A 123 -5.82 -5.70 -1.05
CA MET A 123 -6.94 -6.10 -0.20
C MET A 123 -7.39 -4.94 0.69
N TYR A 124 -6.46 -4.29 1.37
CA TYR A 124 -6.75 -3.15 2.24
C TYR A 124 -7.45 -2.02 1.47
N LEU A 125 -6.90 -1.58 0.33
CA LEU A 125 -7.46 -0.49 -0.47
C LEU A 125 -8.83 -0.85 -1.06
N GLY A 126 -8.97 -2.05 -1.60
CA GLY A 126 -10.21 -2.53 -2.19
C GLY A 126 -11.32 -2.65 -1.16
N LEU A 127 -11.08 -3.36 -0.06
CA LEU A 127 -12.07 -3.56 1.00
C LEU A 127 -12.42 -2.27 1.73
N ASN A 128 -11.47 -1.36 1.91
CA ASN A 128 -11.71 -0.05 2.51
C ASN A 128 -12.67 0.79 1.64
N SER A 129 -12.54 0.72 0.31
CA SER A 129 -13.46 1.37 -0.64
C SER A 129 -14.86 0.78 -0.57
N VAL A 130 -14.98 -0.54 -0.52
CA VAL A 130 -16.26 -1.24 -0.37
C VAL A 130 -16.92 -0.90 0.97
N LEU A 131 -16.16 -0.87 2.05
CA LEU A 131 -16.68 -0.56 3.39
C LEU A 131 -17.30 0.86 3.44
N ARG A 132 -16.67 1.82 2.76
CA ARG A 132 -17.23 3.19 2.64
C ARG A 132 -18.54 3.19 1.87
N SER A 133 -18.59 2.49 0.73
CA SER A 133 -19.77 2.44 -0.13
C SER A 133 -20.92 1.64 0.47
N ALA A 134 -20.62 0.68 1.35
CA ALA A 134 -21.62 -0.10 2.09
C ALA A 134 -22.26 0.68 3.27
N GLY A 135 -22.03 1.99 3.37
CA GLY A 135 -22.64 2.84 4.40
C GLY A 135 -21.88 2.87 5.73
N HIS A 136 -20.63 2.38 5.75
CA HIS A 136 -19.81 2.34 6.96
C HIS A 136 -18.54 3.22 6.85
N PRO A 137 -18.64 4.52 6.46
CA PRO A 137 -17.46 5.37 6.27
C PRO A 137 -16.66 5.58 7.57
N ARG A 138 -17.33 5.57 8.73
CA ARG A 138 -16.66 5.67 10.03
C ARG A 138 -15.74 4.50 10.31
N LYS A 139 -16.15 3.26 9.97
CA LYS A 139 -15.31 2.07 10.14
C LYS A 139 -14.11 2.10 9.22
N SER A 140 -14.30 2.53 7.96
CA SER A 140 -13.22 2.76 7.00
C SER A 140 -12.23 3.81 7.50
N MET A 141 -12.71 4.90 8.09
CA MET A 141 -11.88 5.94 8.69
C MET A 141 -11.06 5.38 9.87
N TYR A 142 -11.68 4.61 10.77
CA TYR A 142 -10.96 3.99 11.89
C TYR A 142 -9.90 2.99 11.41
N ALA A 143 -10.19 2.19 10.39
CA ALA A 143 -9.20 1.31 9.78
C ALA A 143 -7.99 2.12 9.27
N THR A 144 -8.23 3.21 8.56
CA THR A 144 -7.17 4.09 8.07
C THR A 144 -6.37 4.76 9.20
N ILE A 145 -7.04 5.24 10.25
CA ILE A 145 -6.37 5.83 11.41
C ILE A 145 -5.50 4.79 12.12
N ASN A 146 -6.04 3.57 12.33
CA ASN A 146 -5.29 2.47 12.94
C ASN A 146 -4.04 2.13 12.12
N THR A 147 -4.14 2.08 10.80
CA THR A 147 -2.97 1.86 9.93
C THR A 147 -1.91 2.93 10.16
N VAL A 148 -2.28 4.21 10.19
CA VAL A 148 -1.33 5.31 10.44
C VAL A 148 -0.69 5.20 11.83
N VAL A 149 -1.47 4.92 12.86
CA VAL A 149 -0.98 4.80 14.25
C VAL A 149 -0.03 3.60 14.38
N ILE A 150 -0.42 2.43 13.86
CA ILE A 150 0.40 1.22 13.92
C ILE A 150 1.71 1.43 13.14
N ASN A 151 1.65 1.99 11.93
CA ASN A 151 2.83 2.29 11.14
C ASN A 151 3.77 3.26 11.89
N THR A 152 3.25 4.37 12.43
CA THR A 152 4.05 5.35 13.21
C THR A 152 4.75 4.74 14.43
N ILE A 153 4.17 3.70 15.03
CA ILE A 153 4.77 2.99 16.17
C ILE A 153 5.80 1.95 15.68
N LEU A 154 5.49 1.23 14.60
CA LEU A 154 6.35 0.17 14.08
C LEU A 154 7.59 0.72 13.37
N ASP A 155 7.51 1.88 12.72
CA ASP A 155 8.64 2.49 12.02
C ASP A 155 9.87 2.69 12.93
N PRO A 156 9.78 3.44 14.04
CA PRO A 156 10.93 3.62 14.90
C PRO A 156 11.39 2.31 15.54
N LEU A 157 10.48 1.38 15.81
CA LEU A 157 10.82 0.07 16.36
C LEU A 157 11.67 -0.75 15.38
N PHE A 158 11.29 -0.79 14.11
CA PHE A 158 11.99 -1.61 13.11
C PHE A 158 13.21 -0.89 12.54
N ILE A 159 13.16 0.43 12.37
CA ILE A 159 14.27 1.21 11.85
C ILE A 159 15.41 1.31 12.89
N TYR A 160 15.08 1.67 14.13
CA TYR A 160 16.06 1.92 15.19
C TYR A 160 16.21 0.75 16.16
N GLY A 161 15.10 0.16 16.62
CA GLY A 161 15.11 -0.91 17.61
C GLY A 161 15.75 -2.20 17.08
N PHE A 162 15.37 -2.62 15.89
CA PHE A 162 15.96 -3.81 15.23
C PHE A 162 17.10 -3.46 14.27
N GLY A 163 17.32 -2.19 13.96
CA GLY A 163 18.39 -1.76 13.06
C GLY A 163 18.20 -2.17 11.59
N TRP A 164 16.95 -2.42 11.17
CA TRP A 164 16.65 -2.88 9.81
C TRP A 164 16.61 -1.74 8.77
N GLY A 165 16.79 -0.49 9.21
CA GLY A 165 16.84 0.66 8.33
C GLY A 165 15.62 0.76 7.39
N ILE A 166 15.87 1.00 6.11
CA ILE A 166 14.80 1.17 5.10
C ILE A 166 13.93 -0.09 4.92
N ARG A 167 14.48 -1.29 5.12
CA ARG A 167 13.71 -2.54 5.11
C ARG A 167 12.72 -2.59 6.25
N GLY A 168 13.11 -2.07 7.42
CA GLY A 168 12.23 -1.96 8.59
C GLY A 168 11.00 -1.10 8.31
N ALA A 169 11.17 0.06 7.68
CA ALA A 169 10.06 0.91 7.26
C ALA A 169 9.11 0.20 6.29
N ALA A 170 9.64 -0.51 5.29
CA ALA A 170 8.82 -1.26 4.35
C ALA A 170 7.98 -2.36 5.04
N ILE A 171 8.59 -3.10 5.97
CA ILE A 171 7.88 -4.13 6.77
C ILE A 171 6.82 -3.49 7.65
N ALA A 172 7.12 -2.38 8.31
CA ALA A 172 6.16 -1.66 9.14
C ALA A 172 4.94 -1.21 8.32
N THR A 173 5.15 -0.70 7.12
CA THR A 173 4.09 -0.28 6.20
C THR A 173 3.18 -1.44 5.81
N VAL A 174 3.76 -2.60 5.46
CA VAL A 174 2.97 -3.80 5.08
C VAL A 174 2.20 -4.36 6.27
N LEU A 175 2.81 -4.40 7.46
CA LEU A 175 2.17 -4.95 8.67
C LEU A 175 1.08 -4.04 9.25
N ALA A 176 1.15 -2.73 8.97
CA ALA A 176 0.14 -1.78 9.43
C ALA A 176 -1.16 -1.84 8.62
N GLN A 177 -1.18 -2.41 7.43
CA GLN A 177 -2.33 -2.54 6.53
C GLN A 177 -3.15 -3.80 6.82
#